data_f21f77746c8d7253b1da2d91bdb6ec99
#
_entry.id   f21f77746c8d7253b1da2d91bdb6ec99
#
_cell.length_a   1.000
_cell.length_b   1.000
_cell.length_c   1.000
_cell.angle_alpha   90.00
_cell.angle_beta   90.00
_cell.angle_gamma   90.00
#
_symmetry.space_group_name_H-M   'P 1'
#
loop_
_entity.id
_entity.type
_entity.pdbx_description
1 polymer ?
#
loop_
_entity_poly.entity_id
_entity_poly.type
_entity_poly.pdbx_seq_one_letter_code
_entity_poly.pdbx_strand_id
1 'polypeptide(L)'
;MMARLKRIRQGIVAVAALSIILLAACAPTQTPSSSPAGGGSPGQVSLVSPGKLMVCTHLSYKPFQFKDSSGNVVGFDVDMLDLVAKKLGVTQEIVDIDFASMTSGAVFAARKCDAAAGAVTITDKRKEAVAFSDPYFSATQALLVKTDSGITDLSQLRGKKLGVQTDTTGQIYAEDNKEANGYDIVVYDDMPTTLTGVLAGRVAAAINDNGVVYDFAKENPTTTVTKEFDTGEQYGFMVQKDNASAAALLAVINDVLKTSKADGSYEAIYKKWFGVAPSPA
;
A
#
# COMPACT_ATOMS: atom_id res chain seq x y z
N MET A 1 22.23 55.00 -29.16
CA MET A 1 23.40 55.89 -29.05
C MET A 1 24.58 54.97 -28.70
N MET A 2 25.42 54.77 -29.72
CA MET A 2 26.89 54.55 -29.80
C MET A 2 27.52 53.65 -28.79
N ALA A 3 27.91 52.41 -29.14
CA ALA A 3 29.14 52.07 -29.91
C ALA A 3 30.44 52.31 -29.15
N ARG A 4 31.19 51.24 -28.91
CA ARG A 4 32.62 51.11 -29.26
C ARG A 4 33.16 49.70 -29.06
N LEU A 5 33.53 49.13 -30.19
CA LEU A 5 34.55 48.09 -30.37
C LEU A 5 35.93 48.57 -29.91
N LYS A 6 36.80 47.69 -29.44
CA LYS A 6 38.24 47.73 -29.76
C LYS A 6 38.82 46.33 -29.87
N ARG A 7 39.49 46.20 -31.01
CA ARG A 7 40.21 45.02 -31.55
C ARG A 7 41.70 45.00 -31.09
N ILE A 8 42.26 43.83 -31.24
CA ILE A 8 43.61 43.46 -31.74
C ILE A 8 44.77 43.46 -30.73
N ARG A 9 45.43 42.29 -30.59
CA ARG A 9 46.77 42.10 -31.17
C ARG A 9 47.18 40.64 -31.13
N GLN A 10 47.55 40.17 -32.30
CA GLN A 10 48.28 38.95 -32.61
C GLN A 10 49.72 39.07 -32.13
N GLY A 11 50.31 37.97 -31.73
CA GLY A 11 51.73 37.81 -31.52
C GLY A 11 52.14 36.35 -31.84
N ILE A 12 52.71 36.21 -33.04
CA ILE A 12 53.40 35.00 -33.54
C ILE A 12 54.85 35.08 -33.11
N VAL A 13 55.50 34.00 -32.67
CA VAL A 13 56.93 33.64 -32.87
C VAL A 13 57.16 32.27 -32.20
N ALA A 14 57.42 31.28 -32.96
CA ALA A 14 58.59 30.56 -33.45
C ALA A 14 59.03 29.33 -32.63
N VAL A 15 58.90 28.25 -33.28
CA VAL A 15 59.72 27.01 -33.43
C VAL A 15 60.95 26.86 -32.54
N ALA A 16 60.97 25.74 -31.79
CA ALA A 16 62.22 24.98 -31.58
C ALA A 16 61.89 23.49 -31.40
N ALA A 17 62.32 22.69 -32.32
CA ALA A 17 62.31 21.23 -32.28
C ALA A 17 63.41 20.74 -31.33
N LEU A 18 63.10 19.82 -30.45
CA LEU A 18 64.09 18.96 -29.83
C LEU A 18 63.51 17.57 -29.58
N SER A 19 64.06 16.62 -30.31
CA SER A 19 63.77 15.17 -30.22
C SER A 19 64.37 14.62 -28.95
N ILE A 20 63.62 13.87 -28.13
CA ILE A 20 64.18 12.95 -27.11
C ILE A 20 63.23 11.76 -26.89
N ILE A 21 63.70 10.62 -27.35
CA ILE A 21 63.73 9.26 -26.77
C ILE A 21 62.42 8.71 -26.16
N LEU A 22 61.99 7.61 -26.84
CA LEU A 22 61.04 6.62 -26.33
C LEU A 22 61.58 5.96 -25.04
N LEU A 23 60.80 6.02 -23.97
CA LEU A 23 60.77 5.03 -22.92
C LEU A 23 59.31 4.51 -22.82
N ALA A 24 59.15 3.27 -23.30
CA ALA A 24 57.89 2.55 -23.13
C ALA A 24 57.72 2.16 -21.65
N ALA A 25 56.91 2.87 -20.94
CA ALA A 25 56.41 2.42 -19.63
C ALA A 25 55.03 1.78 -19.85
N CYS A 26 54.94 0.49 -19.70
CA CYS A 26 53.69 -0.27 -19.59
C CYS A 26 52.95 0.20 -18.34
N ALA A 27 51.99 1.11 -18.49
CA ALA A 27 50.99 1.35 -17.47
C ALA A 27 49.82 0.37 -17.70
N PRO A 28 49.33 -0.33 -16.68
CA PRO A 28 48.13 -1.14 -16.85
C PRO A 28 46.94 -0.20 -17.09
N THR A 29 46.32 -0.36 -18.24
CA THR A 29 45.06 0.29 -18.60
C THR A 29 43.99 -0.19 -17.61
N GLN A 30 43.65 0.62 -16.62
CA GLN A 30 42.46 0.41 -15.82
C GLN A 30 41.27 0.71 -16.72
N THR A 31 40.65 -0.33 -17.25
CA THR A 31 39.30 -0.30 -17.77
C THR A 31 38.39 0.20 -16.67
N PRO A 32 37.54 1.21 -16.90
CA PRO A 32 36.51 1.54 -15.93
C PRO A 32 35.62 0.31 -15.80
N SER A 33 35.66 -0.29 -14.62
CA SER A 33 34.72 -1.34 -14.23
C SER A 33 33.33 -0.69 -14.19
N SER A 34 32.58 -0.85 -15.28
CA SER A 34 31.15 -0.60 -15.26
C SER A 34 30.55 -1.64 -14.31
N SER A 35 30.22 -1.21 -13.09
CA SER A 35 29.37 -2.00 -12.20
C SER A 35 28.12 -2.40 -12.98
N PRO A 36 27.79 -3.70 -13.06
CA PRO A 36 26.55 -4.10 -13.70
C PRO A 36 25.40 -3.53 -12.87
N ALA A 37 24.55 -2.73 -13.50
CA ALA A 37 23.23 -2.41 -12.99
C ALA A 37 22.57 -3.73 -12.58
N GLY A 38 22.12 -3.82 -11.32
CA GLY A 38 21.67 -5.02 -10.66
C GLY A 38 20.67 -5.86 -11.46
N GLY A 39 21.19 -6.82 -12.18
CA GLY A 39 20.45 -7.97 -12.66
C GLY A 39 20.49 -9.01 -11.54
N GLY A 40 19.51 -9.01 -10.64
CA GLY A 40 19.33 -10.09 -9.68
C GLY A 40 19.15 -11.40 -10.44
N SER A 41 19.80 -12.45 -9.98
CA SER A 41 19.58 -13.81 -10.49
C SER A 41 18.08 -14.14 -10.40
N PRO A 42 17.51 -14.89 -11.35
CA PRO A 42 16.12 -15.32 -11.27
C PRO A 42 15.86 -16.02 -9.93
N GLY A 43 14.89 -15.49 -9.15
CA GLY A 43 14.53 -16.04 -7.83
C GLY A 43 15.17 -15.34 -6.62
N GLN A 44 15.99 -14.30 -6.79
CA GLN A 44 16.54 -13.53 -5.67
C GLN A 44 15.70 -12.29 -5.39
N VAL A 45 15.31 -12.09 -4.11
CA VAL A 45 14.64 -10.86 -3.67
C VAL A 45 15.67 -9.72 -3.64
N SER A 46 15.39 -8.65 -4.39
CA SER A 46 16.16 -7.41 -4.38
C SER A 46 15.26 -6.28 -3.88
N LEU A 47 15.54 -5.77 -2.70
CA LEU A 47 14.73 -4.75 -2.06
C LEU A 47 15.09 -3.35 -2.55
N VAL A 48 14.11 -2.43 -2.51
CA VAL A 48 14.28 -1.01 -2.86
C VAL A 48 15.33 -0.35 -1.97
N SER A 49 15.35 -0.71 -0.69
CA SER A 49 16.33 -0.24 0.28
C SER A 49 17.08 -1.42 0.90
N PRO A 50 18.43 -1.49 0.82
CA PRO A 50 19.19 -2.58 1.42
C PRO A 50 18.89 -2.74 2.91
N GLY A 51 18.58 -3.97 3.32
CA GLY A 51 18.32 -4.30 4.74
C GLY A 51 16.93 -3.89 5.25
N LYS A 52 16.05 -3.37 4.38
CA LYS A 52 14.71 -2.93 4.74
C LYS A 52 13.66 -3.45 3.76
N LEU A 53 12.58 -4.02 4.27
CA LEU A 53 11.36 -4.27 3.51
C LEU A 53 10.52 -3.02 3.55
N MET A 54 10.48 -2.27 2.45
CA MET A 54 9.69 -1.05 2.33
C MET A 54 8.24 -1.43 2.04
N VAL A 55 7.32 -1.08 2.94
CA VAL A 55 5.89 -1.41 2.83
C VAL A 55 5.07 -0.14 2.71
N CYS A 56 4.41 0.06 1.56
CA CYS A 56 3.44 1.12 1.40
C CYS A 56 2.11 0.73 2.05
N THR A 57 1.50 1.68 2.73
CA THR A 57 0.17 1.54 3.31
C THR A 57 -0.56 2.87 3.35
N HIS A 58 -1.87 2.85 3.54
CA HIS A 58 -2.67 4.06 3.76
C HIS A 58 -3.19 4.06 5.20
N LEU A 59 -2.83 5.10 5.94
CA LEU A 59 -3.24 5.26 7.35
C LEU A 59 -4.44 6.22 7.45
N SER A 60 -5.41 5.98 8.32
CA SER A 60 -5.51 4.92 9.32
C SER A 60 -6.64 3.96 8.94
N TYR A 61 -6.41 2.65 9.08
CA TYR A 61 -7.39 1.61 8.78
C TYR A 61 -7.34 0.52 9.86
N LYS A 62 -7.76 0.90 11.07
CA LYS A 62 -7.73 0.03 12.26
C LYS A 62 -8.75 -1.11 12.13
N PRO A 63 -8.40 -2.37 12.52
CA PRO A 63 -7.18 -2.80 13.24
C PRO A 63 -6.05 -3.30 12.35
N PHE A 64 -6.09 -3.09 11.02
CA PHE A 64 -5.10 -3.62 10.07
C PHE A 64 -3.79 -2.81 10.03
N GLN A 65 -3.87 -1.47 9.92
CA GLN A 65 -2.72 -0.56 9.99
C GLN A 65 -3.15 0.82 10.52
N PHE A 66 -2.52 1.26 11.58
CA PHE A 66 -2.82 2.54 12.22
C PHE A 66 -1.67 2.98 13.13
N LYS A 67 -1.68 4.24 13.57
CA LYS A 67 -0.72 4.72 14.57
C LYS A 67 -1.25 4.46 15.98
N ASP A 68 -0.40 3.83 16.81
CA ASP A 68 -0.66 3.71 18.24
C ASP A 68 -0.51 5.06 18.97
N SER A 69 -0.75 5.07 20.28
CA SER A 69 -0.61 6.27 21.10
C SER A 69 0.82 6.83 21.17
N SER A 70 1.82 6.04 20.81
CA SER A 70 3.24 6.44 20.74
C SER A 70 3.65 6.91 19.34
N GLY A 71 2.73 6.84 18.36
CA GLY A 71 2.96 7.22 16.97
C GLY A 71 3.58 6.12 16.12
N ASN A 72 3.78 4.90 16.65
CA ASN A 72 4.26 3.77 15.87
C ASN A 72 3.13 3.23 14.97
N VAL A 73 3.48 2.83 13.77
CA VAL A 73 2.53 2.12 12.90
C VAL A 73 2.45 0.67 13.34
N VAL A 74 1.25 0.23 13.66
CA VAL A 74 0.93 -1.12 14.18
C VAL A 74 -0.34 -1.64 13.52
N GLY A 75 -0.62 -2.93 13.65
CA GLY A 75 -1.83 -3.54 13.14
C GLY A 75 -1.61 -4.96 12.64
N PHE A 76 -2.70 -5.59 12.21
CA PHE A 76 -2.67 -6.97 11.73
C PHE A 76 -1.76 -7.13 10.50
N ASP A 77 -1.91 -6.26 9.51
CA ASP A 77 -1.11 -6.30 8.28
C ASP A 77 0.37 -6.01 8.56
N VAL A 78 0.64 -5.10 9.51
CA VAL A 78 2.00 -4.78 9.94
C VAL A 78 2.67 -5.99 10.57
N ASP A 79 2.01 -6.65 11.54
CA ASP A 79 2.54 -7.84 12.21
C ASP A 79 2.76 -9.00 11.21
N MET A 80 1.86 -9.18 10.24
CA MET A 80 2.01 -10.22 9.21
C MET A 80 3.22 -9.97 8.31
N LEU A 81 3.45 -8.72 7.88
CA LEU A 81 4.62 -8.37 7.06
C LEU A 81 5.92 -8.29 7.89
N ASP A 82 5.85 -8.11 9.21
CA ASP A 82 7.00 -8.31 10.10
C ASP A 82 7.51 -9.76 10.09
N LEU A 83 6.63 -10.75 9.95
CA LEU A 83 7.05 -12.14 9.74
C LEU A 83 7.80 -12.30 8.42
N VAL A 84 7.39 -11.59 7.36
CA VAL A 84 8.08 -11.59 6.05
C VAL A 84 9.45 -10.94 6.18
N ALA A 85 9.53 -9.76 6.80
CA ALA A 85 10.79 -9.05 7.04
C ALA A 85 11.77 -9.92 7.85
N LYS A 86 11.29 -10.56 8.91
CA LYS A 86 12.07 -11.50 9.74
C LYS A 86 12.58 -12.69 8.93
N LYS A 87 11.76 -13.27 8.05
CA LYS A 87 12.18 -14.37 7.17
C LYS A 87 13.25 -13.96 6.19
N LEU A 88 13.21 -12.73 5.69
CA LEU A 88 14.22 -12.14 4.82
C LEU A 88 15.49 -11.67 5.57
N GLY A 89 15.49 -11.66 6.91
CA GLY A 89 16.60 -11.15 7.73
C GLY A 89 16.77 -9.63 7.65
N VAL A 90 15.66 -8.88 7.42
CA VAL A 90 15.63 -7.42 7.30
C VAL A 90 14.64 -6.81 8.30
N THR A 91 14.58 -5.48 8.38
CA THR A 91 13.56 -4.75 9.14
C THR A 91 12.45 -4.25 8.22
N GLN A 92 11.21 -4.19 8.71
CA GLN A 92 10.11 -3.54 8.02
C GLN A 92 10.19 -2.02 8.20
N GLU A 93 9.92 -1.27 7.12
CA GLU A 93 9.73 0.17 7.16
C GLU A 93 8.44 0.55 6.44
N ILE A 94 7.55 1.24 7.15
CA ILE A 94 6.23 1.63 6.65
C ILE A 94 6.30 3.00 5.98
N VAL A 95 5.71 3.10 4.79
CA VAL A 95 5.55 4.33 4.01
C VAL A 95 4.06 4.63 3.89
N ASP A 96 3.60 5.70 4.56
CA ASP A 96 2.23 6.17 4.45
C ASP A 96 2.00 6.88 3.10
N ILE A 97 1.00 6.43 2.35
CA ILE A 97 0.71 6.94 1.01
C ILE A 97 -0.79 6.81 0.70
N ASP A 98 -1.27 7.54 -0.29
CA ASP A 98 -2.67 7.43 -0.71
C ASP A 98 -3.03 6.04 -1.26
N PHE A 99 -4.28 5.61 -1.02
CA PHE A 99 -4.74 4.27 -1.35
C PHE A 99 -4.73 4.00 -2.86
N ALA A 100 -5.13 4.99 -3.67
CA ALA A 100 -5.17 4.87 -5.13
C ALA A 100 -3.77 4.64 -5.74
N SER A 101 -2.74 5.27 -5.18
CA SER A 101 -1.35 5.05 -5.62
C SER A 101 -0.88 3.61 -5.38
N MET A 102 -1.39 2.93 -4.33
CA MET A 102 -1.09 1.53 -4.08
C MET A 102 -1.81 0.62 -5.07
N THR A 103 -3.13 0.77 -5.21
CA THR A 103 -3.98 -0.10 -6.05
C THR A 103 -3.71 0.06 -7.54
N SER A 104 -3.26 1.23 -7.99
CA SER A 104 -2.81 1.46 -9.37
C SER A 104 -1.39 0.97 -9.67
N GLY A 105 -0.63 0.54 -8.66
CA GLY A 105 0.76 0.12 -8.82
C GLY A 105 1.77 1.26 -8.98
N ALA A 106 1.34 2.52 -8.91
CA ALA A 106 2.22 3.70 -9.08
C ALA A 106 3.37 3.73 -8.06
N VAL A 107 3.14 3.25 -6.84
CA VAL A 107 4.16 3.16 -5.78
C VAL A 107 5.32 2.25 -6.16
N PHE A 108 5.03 1.14 -6.86
CA PHE A 108 6.04 0.19 -7.33
C PHE A 108 6.79 0.72 -8.54
N ALA A 109 6.09 1.34 -9.50
CA ALA A 109 6.71 1.99 -10.65
C ALA A 109 7.67 3.11 -10.21
N ALA A 110 7.33 3.85 -9.15
CA ALA A 110 8.17 4.87 -8.53
C ALA A 110 9.26 4.32 -7.60
N ARG A 111 9.36 2.98 -7.44
CA ARG A 111 10.29 2.30 -6.53
C ARG A 111 10.24 2.84 -5.09
N LYS A 112 9.05 3.17 -4.61
CA LYS A 112 8.87 3.61 -3.22
C LYS A 112 8.81 2.46 -2.24
N CYS A 113 8.27 1.32 -2.67
CA CYS A 113 8.01 0.16 -1.81
C CYS A 113 8.29 -1.15 -2.53
N ASP A 114 8.60 -2.17 -1.76
CA ASP A 114 8.75 -3.55 -2.20
C ASP A 114 7.39 -4.28 -2.20
N ALA A 115 6.59 -3.99 -1.18
CA ALA A 115 5.25 -4.52 -0.99
C ALA A 115 4.27 -3.41 -0.60
N ALA A 116 2.97 -3.67 -0.71
CA ALA A 116 1.93 -2.81 -0.16
C ALA A 116 0.90 -3.65 0.59
N ALA A 117 0.41 -3.08 1.69
CA ALA A 117 -0.58 -3.66 2.59
C ALA A 117 -1.62 -2.61 2.97
N GLY A 118 -2.84 -3.02 3.29
CA GLY A 118 -3.90 -2.08 3.63
C GLY A 118 -5.27 -2.70 3.60
N ALA A 119 -5.38 -3.97 4.03
CA ALA A 119 -6.62 -4.75 3.92
C ALA A 119 -7.19 -4.69 2.48
N VAL A 120 -6.33 -4.92 1.49
CA VAL A 120 -6.67 -4.66 0.09
C VAL A 120 -7.39 -5.86 -0.52
N THR A 121 -8.66 -5.67 -0.85
CA THR A 121 -9.46 -6.68 -1.55
C THR A 121 -8.83 -7.03 -2.90
N ILE A 122 -8.65 -8.32 -3.11
CA ILE A 122 -8.20 -8.90 -4.39
C ILE A 122 -9.35 -8.74 -5.40
N THR A 123 -9.17 -7.91 -6.42
CA THR A 123 -10.13 -7.76 -7.53
C THR A 123 -9.44 -7.95 -8.87
N ASP A 124 -10.20 -8.37 -9.90
CA ASP A 124 -9.63 -8.56 -11.23
C ASP A 124 -9.10 -7.24 -11.80
N LYS A 125 -9.78 -6.12 -11.54
CA LYS A 125 -9.31 -4.79 -11.93
C LYS A 125 -7.95 -4.45 -11.30
N ARG A 126 -7.76 -4.71 -10.00
CA ARG A 126 -6.49 -4.46 -9.33
C ARG A 126 -5.37 -5.38 -9.81
N LYS A 127 -5.70 -6.64 -10.16
CA LYS A 127 -4.74 -7.60 -10.77
C LYS A 127 -4.21 -7.15 -12.14
N GLU A 128 -4.87 -6.22 -12.81
CA GLU A 128 -4.32 -5.62 -14.04
C GLU A 128 -3.07 -4.80 -13.77
N ALA A 129 -2.99 -4.15 -12.61
CA ALA A 129 -1.92 -3.21 -12.23
C ALA A 129 -0.87 -3.81 -11.28
N VAL A 130 -1.26 -4.73 -10.39
CA VAL A 130 -0.42 -5.29 -9.33
C VAL A 130 -0.54 -6.81 -9.26
N ALA A 131 0.44 -7.47 -8.64
CA ALA A 131 0.35 -8.88 -8.29
C ALA A 131 -0.02 -9.03 -6.79
N PHE A 132 -0.91 -9.99 -6.50
CA PHE A 132 -1.38 -10.26 -5.14
C PHE A 132 -0.80 -11.55 -4.59
N SER A 133 -0.64 -11.60 -3.27
CA SER A 133 -0.39 -12.82 -2.52
C SER A 133 -1.61 -13.75 -2.54
N ASP A 134 -1.42 -14.95 -2.01
CA ASP A 134 -2.54 -15.79 -1.59
C ASP A 134 -3.42 -15.02 -0.59
N PRO A 135 -4.74 -15.33 -0.54
CA PRO A 135 -5.64 -14.66 0.39
C PRO A 135 -5.24 -14.92 1.85
N TYR A 136 -5.25 -13.84 2.65
CA TYR A 136 -4.94 -13.95 4.07
C TYR A 136 -6.09 -13.61 5.01
N PHE A 137 -7.11 -12.91 4.53
CA PHE A 137 -8.26 -12.48 5.32
C PHE A 137 -9.52 -12.47 4.44
N SER A 138 -10.68 -12.78 5.04
CA SER A 138 -11.99 -12.67 4.38
C SER A 138 -12.79 -11.54 4.99
N ALA A 139 -13.41 -10.71 4.16
CA ALA A 139 -14.20 -9.57 4.58
C ALA A 139 -15.58 -9.56 3.92
N THR A 140 -16.50 -8.82 4.52
CA THR A 140 -17.80 -8.44 3.98
C THR A 140 -17.92 -6.92 3.97
N GLN A 141 -18.79 -6.35 3.16
CA GLN A 141 -19.16 -4.95 3.34
C GLN A 141 -20.14 -4.80 4.49
N ALA A 142 -20.06 -3.72 5.26
CA ALA A 142 -20.89 -3.52 6.42
C ALA A 142 -21.39 -2.06 6.55
N LEU A 143 -22.63 -1.91 7.01
CA LEU A 143 -23.32 -0.62 7.14
C LEU A 143 -23.19 -0.09 8.56
N LEU A 144 -22.46 1.00 8.74
CA LEU A 144 -22.35 1.76 9.99
C LEU A 144 -23.37 2.88 10.03
N VAL A 145 -24.11 2.97 11.13
CA VAL A 145 -25.12 4.00 11.35
C VAL A 145 -25.06 4.52 12.81
N LYS A 146 -25.77 5.61 13.12
CA LYS A 146 -26.03 5.96 14.51
C LYS A 146 -27.00 4.98 15.15
N THR A 147 -26.83 4.65 16.42
CA THR A 147 -27.67 3.70 17.16
C THR A 147 -29.14 4.10 17.21
N ASP A 148 -29.43 5.39 17.20
CA ASP A 148 -30.78 5.97 17.23
C ASP A 148 -31.39 6.29 15.85
N SER A 149 -30.69 5.93 14.76
CA SER A 149 -31.10 6.26 13.39
C SER A 149 -32.30 5.48 12.88
N GLY A 150 -32.55 4.29 13.43
CA GLY A 150 -33.56 3.34 12.93
C GLY A 150 -33.24 2.73 11.58
N ILE A 151 -32.03 3.00 11.02
CA ILE A 151 -31.59 2.46 9.72
C ILE A 151 -30.99 1.07 9.94
N THR A 152 -31.53 0.08 9.24
CA THR A 152 -31.09 -1.32 9.32
C THR A 152 -30.68 -1.90 7.96
N ASP A 153 -30.92 -1.17 6.86
CA ASP A 153 -30.63 -1.62 5.50
C ASP A 153 -30.48 -0.43 4.55
N LEU A 154 -29.84 -0.63 3.39
CA LEU A 154 -29.65 0.41 2.35
C LEU A 154 -30.96 1.00 1.84
N SER A 155 -32.04 0.21 1.78
CA SER A 155 -33.37 0.65 1.32
C SER A 155 -33.96 1.81 2.15
N GLN A 156 -33.53 1.97 3.41
CA GLN A 156 -33.96 3.04 4.31
C GLN A 156 -33.12 4.33 4.15
N LEU A 157 -32.16 4.32 3.24
CA LEU A 157 -31.32 5.48 2.92
C LEU A 157 -31.89 6.37 1.81
N ARG A 158 -33.11 6.08 1.29
CA ARG A 158 -33.73 6.89 0.23
C ARG A 158 -33.78 8.38 0.61
N GLY A 159 -33.18 9.23 -0.26
CA GLY A 159 -33.03 10.67 -0.03
C GLY A 159 -32.04 11.07 1.06
N LYS A 160 -31.25 10.13 1.57
CA LYS A 160 -30.21 10.38 2.57
C LYS A 160 -28.81 10.23 1.92
N LYS A 161 -27.78 10.60 2.66
CA LYS A 161 -26.38 10.51 2.24
C LYS A 161 -25.71 9.27 2.82
N LEU A 162 -25.02 8.50 1.97
CA LEU A 162 -24.17 7.37 2.33
C LEU A 162 -22.69 7.76 2.13
N GLY A 163 -21.87 7.66 3.17
CA GLY A 163 -20.45 7.93 3.12
C GLY A 163 -19.67 6.71 2.64
N VAL A 164 -18.70 6.94 1.77
CA VAL A 164 -17.75 5.91 1.25
C VAL A 164 -16.35 6.48 1.20
N GLN A 165 -15.34 5.61 1.25
CA GLN A 165 -13.97 6.01 0.95
C GLN A 165 -13.68 5.80 -0.53
N THR A 166 -12.94 6.73 -1.14
CA THR A 166 -12.53 6.66 -2.56
C THR A 166 -11.73 5.39 -2.88
N ASP A 167 -11.90 4.85 -4.09
CA ASP A 167 -11.19 3.68 -4.65
C ASP A 167 -11.36 2.37 -3.87
N THR A 168 -12.32 2.29 -2.93
CA THR A 168 -12.62 1.06 -2.19
C THR A 168 -13.70 0.22 -2.87
N THR A 169 -13.75 -1.06 -2.52
CA THR A 169 -14.85 -1.95 -2.91
C THR A 169 -16.17 -1.54 -2.25
N GLY A 170 -16.13 -0.89 -1.08
CA GLY A 170 -17.28 -0.28 -0.45
C GLY A 170 -17.88 0.86 -1.28
N GLN A 171 -17.05 1.68 -1.94
CA GLN A 171 -17.54 2.68 -2.90
C GLN A 171 -18.23 2.00 -4.08
N ILE A 172 -17.60 0.99 -4.69
CA ILE A 172 -18.18 0.26 -5.82
C ILE A 172 -19.53 -0.34 -5.43
N TYR A 173 -19.58 -1.03 -4.27
CA TYR A 173 -20.81 -1.62 -3.77
C TYR A 173 -21.92 -0.56 -3.56
N ALA A 174 -21.58 0.61 -3.02
CA ALA A 174 -22.53 1.70 -2.86
C ALA A 174 -23.00 2.25 -4.22
N GLU A 175 -22.11 2.39 -5.21
CA GLU A 175 -22.47 2.86 -6.55
C GLU A 175 -23.43 1.89 -7.25
N ASP A 176 -23.14 0.59 -7.19
CA ASP A 176 -23.97 -0.47 -7.79
C ASP A 176 -25.39 -0.54 -7.20
N ASN A 177 -25.53 -0.18 -5.93
CA ASN A 177 -26.81 -0.24 -5.21
C ASN A 177 -27.55 1.11 -5.12
N LYS A 178 -26.96 2.19 -5.62
CA LYS A 178 -27.48 3.57 -5.48
C LYS A 178 -28.85 3.75 -6.09
N GLU A 179 -29.04 3.34 -7.34
CA GLU A 179 -30.31 3.57 -8.06
C GLU A 179 -31.48 2.82 -7.41
N ALA A 180 -31.27 1.57 -7.03
CA ALA A 180 -32.31 0.76 -6.37
C ALA A 180 -32.76 1.34 -5.03
N ASN A 181 -31.82 1.91 -4.26
CA ASN A 181 -32.06 2.39 -2.90
C ASN A 181 -32.29 3.89 -2.81
N GLY A 182 -31.89 4.69 -3.82
CA GLY A 182 -32.19 6.11 -3.96
C GLY A 182 -31.48 7.02 -2.96
N TYR A 183 -30.26 6.67 -2.50
CA TYR A 183 -29.42 7.51 -1.67
C TYR A 183 -28.42 8.32 -2.49
N ASP A 184 -27.83 9.37 -1.90
CA ASP A 184 -26.70 10.11 -2.45
C ASP A 184 -25.40 9.62 -1.84
N ILE A 185 -24.35 9.49 -2.66
CA ILE A 185 -23.02 9.09 -2.20
C ILE A 185 -22.20 10.33 -1.86
N VAL A 186 -21.52 10.30 -0.71
CA VAL A 186 -20.50 11.28 -0.32
C VAL A 186 -19.17 10.54 -0.24
N VAL A 187 -18.23 10.89 -1.12
CA VAL A 187 -16.91 10.29 -1.19
C VAL A 187 -15.96 11.06 -0.29
N TYR A 188 -15.18 10.34 0.51
CA TYR A 188 -14.12 10.85 1.37
C TYR A 188 -12.79 10.24 0.97
N ASP A 189 -11.69 10.94 1.26
CA ASP A 189 -10.34 10.48 0.90
C ASP A 189 -9.82 9.39 1.85
N ASP A 190 -10.28 9.39 3.10
CA ASP A 190 -9.82 8.47 4.14
C ASP A 190 -10.98 7.88 4.97
N MET A 191 -10.71 6.73 5.59
CA MET A 191 -11.69 6.02 6.40
C MET A 191 -12.05 6.74 7.70
N PRO A 192 -11.13 7.31 8.49
CA PRO A 192 -11.48 8.08 9.68
C PRO A 192 -12.49 9.21 9.39
N THR A 193 -12.29 9.96 8.31
CA THR A 193 -13.22 11.04 7.91
C THR A 193 -14.57 10.49 7.47
N THR A 194 -14.59 9.35 6.76
CA THR A 194 -15.83 8.65 6.36
C THR A 194 -16.65 8.28 7.59
N LEU A 195 -16.05 7.59 8.57
CA LEU A 195 -16.75 7.07 9.75
C LEU A 195 -17.17 8.21 10.72
N THR A 196 -16.29 9.21 10.93
CA THR A 196 -16.65 10.39 11.73
C THR A 196 -17.72 11.24 11.07
N GLY A 197 -17.91 11.11 9.74
CA GLY A 197 -19.04 11.69 9.02
C GLY A 197 -20.39 11.22 9.55
N VAL A 198 -20.51 9.95 9.97
CA VAL A 198 -21.71 9.39 10.62
C VAL A 198 -21.93 10.02 11.99
N LEU A 199 -20.88 10.09 12.84
CA LEU A 199 -20.95 10.73 14.15
C LEU A 199 -21.41 12.19 14.06
N ALA A 200 -20.84 12.93 13.11
CA ALA A 200 -21.16 14.35 12.89
C ALA A 200 -22.51 14.56 12.20
N GLY A 201 -23.20 13.51 11.73
CA GLY A 201 -24.44 13.63 10.99
C GLY A 201 -24.30 14.24 9.59
N ARG A 202 -23.09 14.23 9.02
CA ARG A 202 -22.83 14.68 7.64
C ARG A 202 -23.37 13.68 6.62
N VAL A 203 -23.35 12.40 6.99
CA VAL A 203 -23.94 11.27 6.28
C VAL A 203 -24.83 10.48 7.25
N ALA A 204 -25.87 9.83 6.74
CA ALA A 204 -26.78 9.02 7.55
C ALA A 204 -26.19 7.66 7.90
N ALA A 205 -25.32 7.16 7.04
CA ALA A 205 -24.62 5.89 7.17
C ALA A 205 -23.27 5.96 6.47
N ALA A 206 -22.39 5.01 6.77
CA ALA A 206 -21.17 4.72 6.00
C ALA A 206 -21.13 3.23 5.67
N ILE A 207 -20.53 2.88 4.54
CA ILE A 207 -20.28 1.49 4.15
C ILE A 207 -18.79 1.29 3.95
N ASN A 208 -18.29 0.21 4.52
CA ASN A 208 -16.92 -0.27 4.37
C ASN A 208 -16.82 -1.69 4.95
N ASP A 209 -15.60 -2.25 4.90
CA ASP A 209 -15.30 -3.61 5.34
C ASP A 209 -15.62 -3.82 6.83
N ASN A 210 -16.24 -4.94 7.13
CA ASN A 210 -16.77 -5.27 8.44
C ASN A 210 -15.74 -5.14 9.58
N GLY A 211 -14.50 -5.62 9.39
CA GLY A 211 -13.46 -5.55 10.41
C GLY A 211 -13.19 -4.14 10.91
N VAL A 212 -13.23 -3.14 10.02
CA VAL A 212 -12.97 -1.73 10.33
C VAL A 212 -14.16 -1.06 10.98
N VAL A 213 -15.36 -1.25 10.42
CA VAL A 213 -16.57 -0.60 10.97
C VAL A 213 -16.97 -1.17 12.32
N TYR A 214 -16.72 -2.46 12.59
CA TYR A 214 -16.92 -3.03 13.93
C TYR A 214 -15.93 -2.48 14.96
N ASP A 215 -14.65 -2.34 14.61
CA ASP A 215 -13.67 -1.74 15.49
C ASP A 215 -14.04 -0.30 15.83
N PHE A 216 -14.45 0.49 14.82
CA PHE A 216 -14.91 1.85 15.02
C PHE A 216 -16.16 1.92 15.91
N ALA A 217 -17.18 1.08 15.67
CA ALA A 217 -18.40 1.05 16.47
C ALA A 217 -18.13 0.69 17.94
N LYS A 218 -17.19 -0.22 18.19
CA LYS A 218 -16.75 -0.57 19.54
C LYS A 218 -16.16 0.61 20.30
N GLU A 219 -15.39 1.46 19.63
CA GLU A 219 -14.82 2.68 20.21
C GLU A 219 -15.80 3.85 20.29
N ASN A 220 -16.88 3.80 19.50
CA ASN A 220 -17.88 4.86 19.38
C ASN A 220 -19.29 4.31 19.63
N PRO A 221 -19.72 4.11 20.90
CA PRO A 221 -20.98 3.41 21.27
C PRO A 221 -22.26 4.07 20.77
N THR A 222 -22.18 5.29 20.26
CA THR A 222 -23.30 5.98 19.60
C THR A 222 -23.49 5.56 18.14
N THR A 223 -22.65 4.66 17.65
CA THR A 223 -22.74 4.03 16.33
C THR A 223 -22.87 2.53 16.46
N THR A 224 -23.42 1.89 15.44
CA THR A 224 -23.58 0.44 15.37
C THR A 224 -23.51 -0.04 13.93
N VAL A 225 -23.07 -1.28 13.74
CA VAL A 225 -23.19 -2.00 12.48
C VAL A 225 -24.56 -2.68 12.45
N THR A 226 -25.37 -2.35 11.47
CA THR A 226 -26.75 -2.88 11.37
C THR A 226 -26.92 -3.95 10.31
N LYS A 227 -26.02 -4.01 9.33
CA LYS A 227 -26.10 -4.97 8.23
C LYS A 227 -24.70 -5.31 7.72
N GLU A 228 -24.48 -6.57 7.44
CA GLU A 228 -23.36 -7.04 6.61
C GLU A 228 -23.89 -7.54 5.27
N PHE A 229 -23.07 -7.33 4.23
CA PHE A 229 -23.35 -7.76 2.87
C PHE A 229 -22.21 -8.71 2.47
N ASP A 230 -22.55 -9.97 2.26
CA ASP A 230 -21.58 -10.96 1.80
C ASP A 230 -21.21 -10.68 0.34
N THR A 231 -20.02 -10.12 0.17
CA THR A 231 -19.45 -9.79 -1.15
C THR A 231 -18.36 -10.78 -1.55
N GLY A 232 -18.06 -11.77 -0.72
CA GLY A 232 -17.02 -12.77 -0.98
C GLY A 232 -15.60 -12.17 -1.05
N GLU A 233 -15.37 -11.05 -0.39
CA GLU A 233 -14.10 -10.33 -0.46
C GLU A 233 -12.98 -11.05 0.29
N GLN A 234 -11.80 -11.03 -0.31
CA GLN A 234 -10.58 -11.56 0.29
C GLN A 234 -9.44 -10.55 0.13
N TYR A 235 -8.63 -10.39 1.17
CA TYR A 235 -7.47 -9.51 1.13
C TYR A 235 -6.20 -10.24 0.71
N GLY A 236 -5.34 -9.51 -0.02
CA GLY A 236 -4.00 -9.93 -0.38
C GLY A 236 -2.99 -8.80 -0.23
N PHE A 237 -1.75 -9.15 0.07
CA PHE A 237 -0.63 -8.23 -0.02
C PHE A 237 -0.25 -8.02 -1.50
N MET A 238 0.17 -6.81 -1.84
CA MET A 238 0.49 -6.44 -3.21
C MET A 238 2.00 -6.31 -3.41
N VAL A 239 2.45 -6.69 -4.61
CA VAL A 239 3.81 -6.42 -5.09
C VAL A 239 3.75 -5.95 -6.54
N GLN A 240 4.88 -5.49 -7.08
CA GLN A 240 4.99 -5.08 -8.47
C GLN A 240 4.66 -6.25 -9.42
N LYS A 241 3.74 -6.04 -10.36
CA LYS A 241 3.43 -6.98 -11.42
C LYS A 241 4.58 -7.05 -12.45
N ASP A 242 4.73 -8.23 -13.08
CA ASP A 242 5.69 -8.47 -14.16
C ASP A 242 7.16 -8.13 -13.81
N ASN A 243 7.53 -8.33 -12.54
CA ASN A 243 8.87 -8.09 -12.02
C ASN A 243 9.42 -9.35 -11.34
N ALA A 244 10.56 -9.85 -11.78
CA ALA A 244 11.13 -11.10 -11.27
C ALA A 244 11.50 -11.06 -9.78
N SER A 245 12.03 -9.92 -9.29
CA SER A 245 12.35 -9.75 -7.87
C SER A 245 11.08 -9.65 -7.02
N ALA A 246 10.06 -8.95 -7.49
CA ALA A 246 8.77 -8.87 -6.82
C ALA A 246 8.06 -10.23 -6.80
N ALA A 247 8.17 -11.03 -7.87
CA ALA A 247 7.66 -12.41 -7.88
C ALA A 247 8.38 -13.30 -6.85
N ALA A 248 9.69 -13.13 -6.67
CA ALA A 248 10.45 -13.82 -5.63
C ALA A 248 9.99 -13.38 -4.21
N LEU A 249 9.76 -12.08 -3.99
CA LEU A 249 9.20 -11.56 -2.74
C LEU A 249 7.79 -12.12 -2.49
N LEU A 250 6.95 -12.17 -3.53
CA LEU A 250 5.60 -12.72 -3.43
C LEU A 250 5.61 -14.20 -3.01
N ALA A 251 6.56 -14.97 -3.54
CA ALA A 251 6.75 -16.37 -3.11
C ALA A 251 7.12 -16.48 -1.63
N VAL A 252 7.97 -15.57 -1.10
CA VAL A 252 8.29 -15.50 0.34
C VAL A 252 7.06 -15.11 1.15
N ILE A 253 6.27 -14.13 0.70
CA ILE A 253 5.02 -13.73 1.36
C ILE A 253 4.06 -14.93 1.47
N ASN A 254 3.82 -15.64 0.36
CA ASN A 254 2.93 -16.79 0.32
C ASN A 254 3.41 -17.94 1.22
N ASP A 255 4.73 -18.19 1.25
CA ASP A 255 5.29 -19.18 2.15
C ASP A 255 5.14 -18.78 3.63
N VAL A 256 5.29 -17.48 3.98
CA VAL A 256 5.01 -16.96 5.32
C VAL A 256 3.53 -17.12 5.67
N LEU A 257 2.62 -16.78 4.77
CA LEU A 257 1.17 -16.96 5.00
C LEU A 257 0.82 -18.43 5.27
N LYS A 258 1.40 -19.35 4.51
CA LYS A 258 1.21 -20.78 4.68
C LYS A 258 1.79 -21.29 6.02
N THR A 259 3.04 -20.93 6.32
CA THR A 259 3.75 -21.41 7.51
C THR A 259 3.15 -20.81 8.77
N SER A 260 2.75 -19.54 8.78
CA SER A 260 2.14 -18.88 9.94
C SER A 260 0.77 -19.48 10.32
N LYS A 261 0.00 -19.96 9.34
CA LYS A 261 -1.23 -20.72 9.59
C LYS A 261 -0.93 -22.08 10.20
N ALA A 262 0.16 -22.73 9.80
CA ALA A 262 0.53 -24.05 10.27
C ALA A 262 1.17 -24.05 11.69
N ASP A 263 1.95 -23.01 12.02
CA ASP A 263 2.66 -22.90 13.31
C ASP A 263 1.87 -22.11 14.38
N GLY A 264 0.68 -21.59 14.03
CA GLY A 264 -0.20 -20.85 14.92
C GLY A 264 0.15 -19.36 15.09
N SER A 265 1.20 -18.85 14.45
CA SER A 265 1.55 -17.42 14.55
C SER A 265 0.50 -16.51 13.90
N TYR A 266 -0.13 -16.95 12.81
CA TYR A 266 -1.28 -16.26 12.22
C TYR A 266 -2.43 -16.12 13.23
N GLU A 267 -2.81 -17.22 13.91
CA GLU A 267 -3.88 -17.22 14.90
C GLU A 267 -3.55 -16.30 16.09
N ALA A 268 -2.30 -16.31 16.55
CA ALA A 268 -1.84 -15.43 17.62
C ALA A 268 -1.95 -13.95 17.25
N ILE A 269 -1.53 -13.57 16.03
CA ILE A 269 -1.65 -12.22 15.49
C ILE A 269 -3.14 -11.85 15.32
N TYR A 270 -3.95 -12.76 14.78
CA TYR A 270 -5.38 -12.52 14.62
C TYR A 270 -6.06 -12.24 15.97
N LYS A 271 -5.82 -13.08 16.98
CA LYS A 271 -6.34 -12.87 18.34
C LYS A 271 -5.89 -11.56 18.98
N LYS A 272 -4.63 -11.17 18.74
CA LYS A 272 -4.09 -9.90 19.25
C LYS A 272 -4.93 -8.71 18.77
N TRP A 273 -5.32 -8.70 17.50
CA TRP A 273 -5.97 -7.55 16.87
C TRP A 273 -7.50 -7.61 16.89
N PHE A 274 -8.08 -8.79 16.76
CA PHE A 274 -9.54 -8.96 16.68
C PHE A 274 -10.16 -9.49 17.99
N GLY A 275 -9.35 -9.94 18.93
CA GLY A 275 -9.82 -10.46 20.24
C GLY A 275 -10.45 -11.84 20.19
N VAL A 276 -10.57 -12.44 19.02
CA VAL A 276 -11.17 -13.77 18.77
C VAL A 276 -10.27 -14.59 17.86
N ALA A 277 -10.45 -15.91 17.84
CA ALA A 277 -9.79 -16.77 16.85
C ALA A 277 -10.38 -16.53 15.44
N PRO A 278 -9.58 -16.71 14.36
CA PRO A 278 -10.13 -16.70 13.01
C PRO A 278 -11.16 -17.81 12.84
N SER A 279 -12.20 -17.55 12.04
CA SER A 279 -13.15 -18.62 11.67
C SER A 279 -12.40 -19.74 10.93
N PRO A 280 -12.79 -21.01 11.15
CA PRO A 280 -12.26 -22.11 10.35
C PRO A 280 -12.48 -21.83 8.85
N ALA A 281 -11.45 -22.10 8.03
CA ALA A 281 -11.51 -21.95 6.58
C ALA A 281 -12.38 -23.02 5.94
#